data_a31fdfba1bd951614a87490a124f4da0
#
_entry.id   a31fdfba1bd951614a87490a124f4da0
#
_cell.length_a   1.000
_cell.length_b   1.000
_cell.length_c   1.000
_cell.angle_alpha   90.00
_cell.angle_beta   90.00
_cell.angle_gamma   90.00
#
_symmetry.space_group_name_H-M   'P 1'
#
loop_
_entity.id
_entity.type
_entity.pdbx_description
1 polymer ?
#
loop_
_entity_poly.entity_id
_entity_poly.type
_entity_poly.pdbx_seq_one_letter_code
_entity_poly.pdbx_strand_id
1 'polypeptide(L)'
;MATAAAGGSGRGAARPDLGRTIGKGGVLLVIRHTATDYSKLDEEPVDLADCRTQRNLSAQGRSDARGIGRAVRRLEARVGKVLASPFCRTRDTARLAFSRFTISHALLNTVSSEHNAAWRRQIRSARALLGRVPARGTIDVLVTHGSVITDATGEVVEEGETLVVRPRGATRFAVLGRVLPGEWRSLRAPASAYALRIREYPVPAGSHPHDVAPASDGTVWYTAQGAGKLGRLDPVSGNTTEIPLGEGSAPHGVIVGPDGAAWVTDGGLNAIVRVDSMTDAVKQYPLPAARGWANLNTATFDRRGVLWFTGQNGVYGRLDPRTGVVRVFSAPLGAGPYGIATTPKGQVWYASLAGSHVARINVRTGKATVIRPPTRDQGARRIWSDSRGRLWVSEWDAGKVARYDPGARRWREWRLPGAAQPYAVYVDGKDIVWLTDFGAGAIVRFDPKTPRFTRLRLRAGANVRQLLGRPGEVWGAESGTDRLVVVRG
;
A
#
# COMPACT_ATOMS: atom_id res chain seq x y z
N MET A 1 -7.54 8.57 69.66
CA MET A 1 -8.24 9.00 68.47
C MET A 1 -7.17 9.39 67.43
N ALA A 2 -6.91 8.49 66.45
CA ALA A 2 -5.94 8.68 65.40
C ALA A 2 -6.70 8.62 64.05
N THR A 3 -6.77 9.74 63.35
CA THR A 3 -7.39 9.88 62.06
C THR A 3 -6.43 9.38 60.96
N ALA A 4 -6.85 8.34 60.25
CA ALA A 4 -6.13 7.81 59.07
C ALA A 4 -6.28 8.78 57.88
N ALA A 5 -5.17 9.22 57.34
CA ALA A 5 -5.11 9.96 56.08
C ALA A 5 -5.24 9.01 54.90
N ALA A 6 -6.21 9.28 54.03
CA ALA A 6 -6.42 8.54 52.79
C ALA A 6 -5.32 8.84 51.77
N GLY A 7 -4.60 7.80 51.36
CA GLY A 7 -3.60 7.88 50.31
C GLY A 7 -4.24 8.12 48.93
N GLY A 8 -3.79 9.15 48.24
CA GLY A 8 -4.23 9.48 46.89
C GLY A 8 -3.85 8.41 45.87
N SER A 9 -4.81 8.03 45.05
CA SER A 9 -4.65 7.12 43.92
C SER A 9 -3.77 7.79 42.84
N GLY A 10 -2.50 7.38 42.77
CA GLY A 10 -1.62 7.73 41.65
C GLY A 10 -2.25 7.25 40.33
N ARG A 11 -2.48 8.15 39.39
CA ARG A 11 -2.88 7.81 38.01
C ARG A 11 -1.81 6.90 37.41
N GLY A 12 -2.13 5.60 37.29
CA GLY A 12 -1.25 4.63 36.67
C GLY A 12 -0.92 5.07 35.24
N ALA A 13 0.37 5.23 34.93
CA ALA A 13 0.82 5.44 33.57
C ALA A 13 0.27 4.32 32.68
N ALA A 14 -0.42 4.69 31.62
CA ALA A 14 -1.01 3.73 30.68
C ALA A 14 0.07 2.76 30.20
N ARG A 15 -0.15 1.46 30.37
CA ARG A 15 0.78 0.43 29.86
C ARG A 15 0.98 0.65 28.37
N PRO A 16 2.24 0.70 27.85
CA PRO A 16 2.47 0.90 26.44
C PRO A 16 1.81 -0.22 25.63
N ASP A 17 1.12 0.13 24.54
CA ASP A 17 0.61 -0.86 23.59
C ASP A 17 1.81 -1.57 22.94
N LEU A 18 2.13 -2.75 23.48
CA LEU A 18 3.29 -3.54 23.05
C LEU A 18 3.15 -4.01 21.60
N GLY A 19 1.93 -4.32 21.15
CA GLY A 19 1.70 -4.69 19.74
C GLY A 19 2.08 -3.56 18.79
N ARG A 20 1.63 -2.35 19.10
CA ARG A 20 1.99 -1.14 18.34
C ARG A 20 3.49 -0.86 18.40
N THR A 21 4.10 -1.04 19.56
CA THR A 21 5.52 -0.77 19.77
C THR A 21 6.39 -1.74 18.97
N ILE A 22 6.06 -3.03 18.97
CA ILE A 22 6.75 -4.07 18.21
C ILE A 22 6.58 -3.82 16.70
N GLY A 23 5.36 -3.52 16.23
CA GLY A 23 5.09 -3.26 14.81
C GLY A 23 5.84 -2.04 14.25
N LYS A 24 6.04 -0.98 15.05
CA LYS A 24 6.82 0.20 14.66
C LYS A 24 8.32 -0.05 14.55
N GLY A 25 8.84 -1.10 15.21
CA GLY A 25 10.27 -1.37 15.30
C GLY A 25 11.02 -0.49 16.31
N GLY A 26 12.35 -0.53 16.27
CA GLY A 26 13.22 0.20 17.20
C GLY A 26 13.30 -0.43 18.60
N VAL A 27 12.88 -1.70 18.75
CA VAL A 27 12.92 -2.47 19.99
C VAL A 27 13.58 -3.83 19.76
N LEU A 28 13.98 -4.46 20.87
CA LEU A 28 14.45 -5.83 20.93
C LEU A 28 13.35 -6.71 21.53
N LEU A 29 13.22 -7.92 20.99
CA LEU A 29 12.49 -9.01 21.63
C LEU A 29 13.52 -9.93 22.31
N VAL A 30 13.52 -9.97 23.63
CA VAL A 30 14.41 -10.85 24.41
C VAL A 30 13.58 -12.02 24.92
N ILE A 31 13.78 -13.17 24.31
CA ILE A 31 12.94 -14.36 24.48
C ILE A 31 13.71 -15.38 25.32
N ARG A 32 13.19 -15.79 26.48
CA ARG A 32 13.59 -17.04 27.06
C ARG A 32 13.11 -18.17 26.15
N HIS A 33 14.00 -19.16 25.84
CA HIS A 33 13.57 -20.33 25.07
C HIS A 33 12.19 -20.82 25.49
N THR A 34 11.42 -21.32 24.56
CA THR A 34 10.07 -21.82 24.85
C THR A 34 10.09 -23.13 25.66
N ALA A 35 8.92 -23.57 26.10
CA ALA A 35 8.75 -24.70 27.03
C ALA A 35 9.58 -25.93 26.63
N THR A 36 10.27 -26.50 27.60
CA THR A 36 11.16 -27.65 27.42
C THR A 36 10.58 -28.91 28.04
N ASP A 37 11.12 -30.08 27.64
CA ASP A 37 10.76 -31.35 28.17
C ASP A 37 11.65 -31.66 29.39
N TYR A 38 11.07 -31.61 30.59
CA TYR A 38 11.75 -31.87 31.86
C TYR A 38 11.93 -33.36 32.17
N SER A 39 11.41 -34.28 31.33
CA SER A 39 11.70 -35.71 31.47
C SER A 39 13.15 -36.04 31.17
N LYS A 40 13.86 -35.13 30.48
CA LYS A 40 15.29 -35.22 30.17
C LYS A 40 16.00 -33.93 30.63
N LEU A 41 17.05 -34.06 31.43
CA LEU A 41 17.93 -32.96 31.81
C LEU A 41 19.11 -32.82 30.85
N ASP A 42 19.82 -31.69 30.89
CA ASP A 42 21.10 -31.53 30.21
C ASP A 42 22.12 -32.50 30.84
N GLU A 43 22.90 -33.20 30.04
CA GLU A 43 24.04 -34.01 30.49
C GLU A 43 25.21 -33.10 30.89
N GLU A 44 26.02 -33.51 31.86
CA GLU A 44 27.19 -32.75 32.28
C GLU A 44 28.48 -33.55 32.03
N PRO A 45 29.46 -32.93 31.33
CA PRO A 45 29.44 -31.62 30.68
C PRO A 45 28.49 -31.56 29.48
N VAL A 46 27.84 -30.40 29.29
CA VAL A 46 26.95 -30.20 28.15
C VAL A 46 27.73 -30.17 26.83
N ASP A 47 27.37 -31.07 25.91
CA ASP A 47 27.82 -30.96 24.53
C ASP A 47 26.86 -30.07 23.72
N LEU A 48 27.32 -28.87 23.34
CA LEU A 48 26.54 -27.92 22.53
C LEU A 48 26.36 -28.34 21.07
N ALA A 49 27.14 -29.31 20.59
CA ALA A 49 27.03 -29.87 19.25
C ALA A 49 25.98 -30.98 19.17
N ASP A 50 25.81 -31.76 20.23
CA ASP A 50 24.86 -32.89 20.28
C ASP A 50 23.58 -32.53 21.04
N CYS A 51 22.49 -32.31 20.29
CA CYS A 51 21.19 -32.03 20.90
C CYS A 51 20.60 -33.21 21.71
N ARG A 52 21.11 -34.43 21.53
CA ARG A 52 20.62 -35.59 22.29
C ARG A 52 21.07 -35.54 23.74
N THR A 53 22.13 -34.86 24.07
CA THR A 53 22.66 -34.67 25.43
C THR A 53 22.02 -33.50 26.16
N GLN A 54 21.11 -32.79 25.49
CA GLN A 54 20.50 -31.57 26.02
C GLN A 54 19.00 -31.72 26.29
N ARG A 55 18.49 -30.95 27.23
CA ARG A 55 17.07 -30.75 27.44
C ARG A 55 16.51 -29.91 26.28
N ASN A 56 15.63 -30.49 25.49
CA ASN A 56 15.09 -29.92 24.26
C ASN A 56 13.66 -29.38 24.47
N LEU A 57 13.14 -28.70 23.43
CA LEU A 57 11.78 -28.18 23.44
C LEU A 57 10.75 -29.32 23.54
N SER A 58 9.75 -29.14 24.37
CA SER A 58 8.54 -29.98 24.42
C SER A 58 7.68 -29.74 23.16
N ALA A 59 6.63 -30.53 22.95
CA ALA A 59 5.64 -30.30 21.89
C ALA A 59 4.97 -28.92 22.03
N GLN A 60 4.65 -28.54 23.28
CA GLN A 60 4.11 -27.24 23.62
C GLN A 60 5.10 -26.11 23.25
N GLY A 61 6.38 -26.25 23.63
CA GLY A 61 7.39 -25.24 23.31
C GLY A 61 7.58 -25.04 21.81
N ARG A 62 7.53 -26.10 21.03
CA ARG A 62 7.55 -26.00 19.54
C ARG A 62 6.32 -25.26 19.01
N SER A 63 5.14 -25.48 19.62
CA SER A 63 3.90 -24.78 19.25
C SER A 63 4.00 -23.28 19.58
N ASP A 64 4.51 -22.95 20.77
CA ASP A 64 4.67 -21.58 21.26
C ASP A 64 5.66 -20.78 20.40
N ALA A 65 6.81 -21.37 20.06
CA ALA A 65 7.79 -20.75 19.16
C ALA A 65 7.17 -20.37 17.80
N ARG A 66 6.40 -21.30 17.20
CA ARG A 66 5.66 -21.02 15.96
C ARG A 66 4.59 -19.92 16.18
N GLY A 67 3.94 -19.93 17.36
CA GLY A 67 2.96 -18.93 17.77
C GLY A 67 3.54 -17.52 17.82
N ILE A 68 4.69 -17.35 18.45
CA ILE A 68 5.46 -16.10 18.50
C ILE A 68 5.76 -15.61 17.09
N GLY A 69 6.29 -16.48 16.23
CA GLY A 69 6.62 -16.11 14.85
C GLY A 69 5.40 -15.67 14.02
N ARG A 70 4.24 -16.37 14.17
CA ARG A 70 2.99 -15.94 13.52
C ARG A 70 2.53 -14.59 14.02
N ALA A 71 2.63 -14.34 15.33
CA ALA A 71 2.23 -13.06 15.91
C ALA A 71 3.11 -11.90 15.45
N VAL A 72 4.44 -12.06 15.43
CA VAL A 72 5.38 -11.06 14.94
C VAL A 72 5.09 -10.69 13.47
N ARG A 73 4.78 -11.68 12.63
CA ARG A 73 4.35 -11.43 11.24
C ARG A 73 3.02 -10.69 11.16
N ARG A 74 2.04 -11.05 12.00
CA ARG A 74 0.72 -10.38 12.07
C ARG A 74 0.86 -8.91 12.53
N LEU A 75 1.82 -8.63 13.41
CA LEU A 75 2.16 -7.28 13.86
C LEU A 75 2.91 -6.47 12.78
N GLU A 76 3.18 -7.06 11.61
CA GLU A 76 3.91 -6.44 10.48
C GLU A 76 5.32 -5.97 10.87
N ALA A 77 5.88 -6.49 11.95
CA ALA A 77 7.21 -6.15 12.42
C ALA A 77 8.28 -6.68 11.46
N ARG A 78 9.15 -5.80 11.01
CA ARG A 78 10.31 -6.19 10.20
C ARG A 78 11.40 -6.73 11.10
N VAL A 79 11.68 -8.03 10.99
CA VAL A 79 12.74 -8.68 11.78
C VAL A 79 14.10 -8.41 11.14
N GLY A 80 14.98 -7.77 11.88
CA GLY A 80 16.38 -7.53 11.56
C GLY A 80 17.26 -8.71 11.93
N LYS A 81 18.10 -8.57 12.96
CA LYS A 81 18.97 -9.64 13.44
C LYS A 81 18.22 -10.56 14.40
N VAL A 82 18.48 -11.86 14.28
CA VAL A 82 18.05 -12.87 15.24
C VAL A 82 19.30 -13.54 15.78
N LEU A 83 19.58 -13.38 17.07
CA LEU A 83 20.69 -14.00 17.75
C LEU A 83 20.17 -15.05 18.73
N ALA A 84 20.81 -16.20 18.79
CA ALA A 84 20.45 -17.28 19.70
C ALA A 84 21.68 -17.78 20.47
N SER A 85 21.46 -18.22 21.71
CA SER A 85 22.42 -19.03 22.45
C SER A 85 22.74 -20.31 21.67
N PRO A 86 23.95 -20.89 21.82
CA PRO A 86 24.30 -22.16 21.14
C PRO A 86 23.49 -23.38 21.60
N PHE A 87 22.75 -23.35 22.71
CA PHE A 87 21.91 -24.46 23.16
C PHE A 87 20.81 -24.80 22.16
N CYS A 88 20.52 -26.10 22.01
CA CYS A 88 19.54 -26.60 21.04
C CYS A 88 18.14 -26.00 21.24
N ARG A 89 17.65 -25.89 22.48
CA ARG A 89 16.35 -25.27 22.82
C ARG A 89 16.21 -23.83 22.39
N THR A 90 17.27 -23.03 22.44
CA THR A 90 17.28 -21.64 22.00
C THR A 90 17.37 -21.54 20.46
N ARG A 91 18.21 -22.39 19.85
CA ARG A 91 18.32 -22.51 18.37
C ARG A 91 16.98 -22.91 17.75
N ASP A 92 16.30 -23.91 18.36
CA ASP A 92 15.00 -24.39 17.90
C ASP A 92 13.91 -23.35 18.08
N THR A 93 13.88 -22.64 19.22
CA THR A 93 12.97 -21.51 19.40
C THR A 93 13.17 -20.46 18.31
N ALA A 94 14.41 -20.05 18.04
CA ALA A 94 14.73 -19.06 17.01
C ALA A 94 14.36 -19.55 15.61
N ARG A 95 14.69 -20.80 15.26
CA ARG A 95 14.39 -21.39 13.94
C ARG A 95 12.89 -21.50 13.68
N LEU A 96 12.12 -22.00 14.66
CA LEU A 96 10.69 -22.21 14.53
C LEU A 96 9.91 -20.89 14.44
N ALA A 97 10.37 -19.84 15.15
CA ALA A 97 9.74 -18.54 15.13
C ALA A 97 10.14 -17.68 13.90
N PHE A 98 11.44 -17.66 13.54
CA PHE A 98 12.01 -16.68 12.62
C PHE A 98 12.71 -17.26 11.39
N SER A 99 12.83 -18.58 11.29
CA SER A 99 13.46 -19.35 10.19
C SER A 99 14.97 -19.14 10.02
N ARG A 100 15.54 -18.08 10.59
CA ARG A 100 16.97 -17.72 10.50
C ARG A 100 17.48 -17.20 11.83
N PHE A 101 18.75 -17.46 12.14
CA PHE A 101 19.42 -16.91 13.32
C PHE A 101 20.93 -17.03 13.17
N THR A 102 21.67 -16.29 14.02
CA THR A 102 23.12 -16.40 14.20
C THR A 102 23.39 -16.77 15.65
N ILE A 103 24.38 -17.64 15.88
CA ILE A 103 24.81 -18.01 17.23
C ILE A 103 25.53 -16.85 17.90
N SER A 104 25.24 -16.63 19.19
CA SER A 104 25.91 -15.67 20.04
C SER A 104 26.26 -16.27 21.39
N HIS A 105 27.54 -16.41 21.70
CA HIS A 105 28.01 -16.91 22.98
C HIS A 105 27.75 -15.93 24.14
N ALA A 106 27.50 -14.65 23.86
CA ALA A 106 27.04 -13.69 24.86
C ALA A 106 25.67 -14.05 25.48
N LEU A 107 24.92 -14.93 24.79
CA LEU A 107 23.61 -15.42 25.21
C LEU A 107 23.65 -16.82 25.84
N LEU A 108 24.84 -17.38 26.07
CA LEU A 108 25.04 -18.70 26.65
C LEU A 108 24.48 -18.76 28.07
N ASN A 109 23.89 -19.92 28.46
CA ASN A 109 23.34 -20.10 29.78
C ASN A 109 24.38 -19.88 30.89
N THR A 110 24.07 -19.06 31.88
CA THR A 110 24.91 -18.79 33.03
C THR A 110 24.48 -19.69 34.17
N VAL A 111 25.05 -20.86 34.27
CA VAL A 111 24.73 -21.87 35.32
C VAL A 111 25.65 -21.71 36.56
N SER A 112 26.61 -20.82 36.56
CA SER A 112 27.59 -20.67 37.63
C SER A 112 27.00 -19.93 38.82
N SER A 113 27.03 -20.52 39.98
CA SER A 113 26.83 -19.88 41.27
C SER A 113 27.93 -18.88 41.64
N GLU A 114 29.01 -18.89 40.88
CA GLU A 114 30.16 -17.98 41.08
C GLU A 114 30.10 -16.79 40.09
N HIS A 115 29.88 -15.60 40.62
CA HIS A 115 29.95 -14.34 39.87
C HIS A 115 31.41 -13.93 39.53
N ASN A 116 32.14 -14.86 38.90
CA ASN A 116 33.55 -14.71 38.56
C ASN A 116 33.81 -13.72 37.37
N ALA A 117 35.06 -13.53 36.99
CA ALA A 117 35.43 -12.59 35.95
C ALA A 117 34.87 -12.96 34.55
N ALA A 118 34.71 -14.29 34.28
CA ALA A 118 34.10 -14.75 32.99
C ALA A 118 32.63 -14.43 32.92
N TRP A 119 31.88 -14.70 34.03
CA TRP A 119 30.47 -14.32 34.14
C TRP A 119 30.30 -12.79 33.95
N ARG A 120 31.09 -11.95 34.63
CA ARG A 120 31.03 -10.50 34.49
C ARG A 120 31.25 -10.04 33.06
N ARG A 121 32.22 -10.65 32.33
CA ARG A 121 32.45 -10.36 30.89
C ARG A 121 31.25 -10.73 30.02
N GLN A 122 30.69 -11.93 30.25
CA GLN A 122 29.53 -12.40 29.49
C GLN A 122 28.31 -11.51 29.70
N ILE A 123 27.97 -11.15 30.95
CA ILE A 123 26.84 -10.29 31.25
C ILE A 123 27.04 -8.88 30.69
N ARG A 124 28.26 -8.33 30.71
CA ARG A 124 28.55 -7.06 29.99
C ARG A 124 28.27 -7.20 28.49
N SER A 125 28.66 -8.30 27.87
CA SER A 125 28.41 -8.55 26.45
C SER A 125 26.91 -8.71 26.16
N ALA A 126 26.15 -9.41 27.00
CA ALA A 126 24.70 -9.50 26.91
C ALA A 126 24.03 -8.12 27.04
N ARG A 127 24.46 -7.30 28.01
CA ARG A 127 23.97 -5.92 28.17
C ARG A 127 24.33 -5.02 26.99
N ALA A 128 25.48 -5.22 26.33
CA ALA A 128 25.84 -4.52 25.11
C ALA A 128 24.87 -4.88 23.94
N LEU A 129 24.44 -6.14 23.84
CA LEU A 129 23.39 -6.54 22.90
C LEU A 129 22.06 -5.86 23.21
N LEU A 130 21.67 -5.77 24.50
CA LEU A 130 20.44 -5.08 24.93
C LEU A 130 20.44 -3.57 24.65
N GLY A 131 21.62 -2.93 24.66
CA GLY A 131 21.78 -1.51 24.34
C GLY A 131 21.85 -1.20 22.86
N ARG A 132 21.95 -2.23 22.00
CA ARG A 132 22.16 -2.07 20.57
C ARG A 132 20.88 -1.66 19.84
N VAL A 133 20.90 -0.51 19.18
CA VAL A 133 19.76 -0.01 18.41
C VAL A 133 19.60 -0.80 17.10
N PRO A 134 18.43 -1.40 16.84
CA PRO A 134 18.15 -2.04 15.57
C PRO A 134 18.17 -1.06 14.39
N ALA A 135 18.28 -1.57 13.17
CA ALA A 135 18.14 -0.74 11.97
C ALA A 135 16.75 -0.06 11.96
N ARG A 136 16.66 1.11 11.34
CA ARG A 136 15.42 1.91 11.32
C ARG A 136 14.21 1.08 10.85
N GLY A 137 13.17 1.05 11.67
CA GLY A 137 11.92 0.33 11.35
C GLY A 137 12.03 -1.19 11.47
N THR A 138 13.09 -1.73 12.09
CA THR A 138 13.23 -3.16 12.37
C THR A 138 13.19 -3.45 13.87
N ILE A 139 12.93 -4.70 14.21
CA ILE A 139 13.16 -5.28 15.55
C ILE A 139 14.33 -6.25 15.46
N ASP A 140 15.19 -6.31 16.48
CA ASP A 140 16.13 -7.41 16.62
C ASP A 140 15.62 -8.40 17.69
N VAL A 141 16.04 -9.65 17.60
CA VAL A 141 15.57 -10.73 18.49
C VAL A 141 16.77 -11.40 19.15
N LEU A 142 16.69 -11.58 20.47
CA LEU A 142 17.66 -12.33 21.27
C LEU A 142 16.96 -13.51 21.90
N VAL A 143 17.35 -14.74 21.58
CA VAL A 143 16.80 -15.96 22.18
C VAL A 143 17.84 -16.56 23.13
N THR A 144 17.53 -16.59 24.42
CA THR A 144 18.47 -16.94 25.48
C THR A 144 17.80 -17.71 26.63
N HIS A 145 18.37 -17.67 27.82
CA HIS A 145 18.00 -18.40 29.05
C HIS A 145 17.53 -17.45 30.13
N GLY A 146 16.75 -17.98 31.08
CA GLY A 146 16.24 -17.19 32.20
C GLY A 146 17.37 -16.54 33.02
N SER A 147 18.44 -17.31 33.34
CA SER A 147 19.60 -16.80 34.05
C SER A 147 20.23 -15.57 33.38
N VAL A 148 20.51 -15.63 32.07
CA VAL A 148 21.08 -14.51 31.33
C VAL A 148 20.18 -13.27 31.34
N ILE A 149 18.87 -13.48 31.19
CA ILE A 149 17.90 -12.38 31.24
C ILE A 149 17.91 -11.75 32.63
N THR A 150 17.82 -12.56 33.67
CA THR A 150 17.82 -12.08 35.08
C THR A 150 19.12 -11.31 35.37
N ASP A 151 20.28 -11.88 35.06
CA ASP A 151 21.58 -11.29 35.35
C ASP A 151 21.80 -9.99 34.57
N ALA A 152 21.30 -9.92 33.33
CA ALA A 152 21.48 -8.74 32.49
C ALA A 152 20.44 -7.62 32.74
N THR A 153 19.21 -7.95 33.14
CA THR A 153 18.09 -7.00 33.22
C THR A 153 17.50 -6.82 34.61
N GLY A 154 17.70 -7.79 35.53
CA GLY A 154 17.02 -7.88 36.82
C GLY A 154 15.62 -8.51 36.73
N GLU A 155 15.13 -8.86 35.54
CA GLU A 155 13.80 -9.39 35.31
C GLU A 155 13.79 -10.93 35.32
N VAL A 156 12.94 -11.53 36.16
CA VAL A 156 12.68 -12.96 36.13
C VAL A 156 11.60 -13.25 35.09
N VAL A 157 11.84 -14.23 34.22
CA VAL A 157 10.95 -14.58 33.09
C VAL A 157 10.66 -16.07 33.03
N GLU A 158 9.46 -16.43 32.58
CA GLU A 158 9.05 -17.82 32.35
C GLU A 158 9.53 -18.36 31.00
N GLU A 159 9.49 -19.68 30.77
CA GLU A 159 9.81 -20.28 29.48
C GLU A 159 8.85 -19.77 28.38
N GLY A 160 9.39 -19.24 27.29
CA GLY A 160 8.66 -18.61 26.20
C GLY A 160 8.24 -17.17 26.47
N GLU A 161 8.41 -16.65 27.67
CA GLU A 161 8.15 -15.24 27.94
C GLU A 161 9.16 -14.35 27.23
N THR A 162 8.69 -13.22 26.75
CA THR A 162 9.46 -12.26 25.97
C THR A 162 9.45 -10.90 26.65
N LEU A 163 10.63 -10.32 26.89
CA LEU A 163 10.75 -8.92 27.24
C LEU A 163 10.80 -8.06 25.97
N VAL A 164 10.02 -6.99 25.93
CA VAL A 164 10.11 -5.95 24.92
C VAL A 164 11.02 -4.84 25.44
N VAL A 165 12.18 -4.68 24.84
CA VAL A 165 13.26 -3.81 25.34
C VAL A 165 13.52 -2.68 24.35
N ARG A 166 13.59 -1.45 24.86
CA ARG A 166 14.03 -0.28 24.10
C ARG A 166 15.50 0.00 24.36
N PRO A 167 16.40 -0.20 23.37
CA PRO A 167 17.80 0.12 23.51
C PRO A 167 18.02 1.64 23.56
N ARG A 168 19.08 2.06 24.26
CA ARG A 168 19.46 3.47 24.44
C ARG A 168 20.95 3.73 24.21
N GLY A 169 21.62 2.80 23.50
CA GLY A 169 23.04 2.87 23.18
C GLY A 169 23.93 2.27 24.28
N ALA A 170 25.12 1.83 23.89
CA ALA A 170 26.09 1.12 24.73
C ALA A 170 25.46 -0.06 25.48
N THR A 171 25.38 -0.01 26.78
CA THR A 171 24.76 -1.04 27.64
C THR A 171 23.44 -0.57 28.26
N ARG A 172 22.93 0.60 27.82
CA ARG A 172 21.70 1.20 28.38
C ARG A 172 20.47 0.76 27.58
N PHE A 173 19.41 0.44 28.31
CA PHE A 173 18.13 0.03 27.75
C PHE A 173 16.99 0.29 28.76
N ALA A 174 15.75 0.14 28.31
CA ALA A 174 14.58 0.14 29.18
C ALA A 174 13.68 -1.04 28.80
N VAL A 175 13.22 -1.79 29.79
CA VAL A 175 12.15 -2.80 29.61
C VAL A 175 10.83 -2.06 29.52
N LEU A 176 10.12 -2.25 28.40
CA LEU A 176 8.82 -1.61 28.13
C LEU A 176 7.64 -2.45 28.62
N GLY A 177 7.84 -3.76 28.72
CA GLY A 177 6.87 -4.72 29.14
C GLY A 177 7.26 -6.13 28.75
N ARG A 178 6.39 -7.06 29.06
CA ARG A 178 6.58 -8.50 28.85
C ARG A 178 5.36 -9.11 28.16
N VAL A 179 5.57 -10.21 27.42
CA VAL A 179 4.53 -10.94 26.69
C VAL A 179 4.69 -12.42 26.99
N LEU A 180 3.70 -13.02 27.62
CA LEU A 180 3.62 -14.48 27.83
C LEU A 180 3.29 -15.21 26.53
N PRO A 181 3.63 -16.51 26.37
CA PRO A 181 3.34 -17.28 25.16
C PRO A 181 1.89 -17.21 24.69
N GLY A 182 0.93 -17.27 25.61
CA GLY A 182 -0.49 -17.20 25.34
C GLY A 182 -0.98 -15.80 24.91
N GLU A 183 -0.33 -14.74 25.37
CA GLU A 183 -0.72 -13.35 25.13
C GLU A 183 -0.38 -12.85 23.72
N TRP A 184 0.54 -13.49 23.03
CA TRP A 184 0.88 -13.13 21.65
C TRP A 184 -0.32 -13.10 20.70
N ARG A 185 -1.37 -13.89 20.98
CA ARG A 185 -2.59 -13.93 20.16
C ARG A 185 -3.42 -12.67 20.30
N SER A 186 -3.40 -12.02 21.46
CA SER A 186 -4.18 -10.83 21.78
C SER A 186 -3.50 -9.52 21.37
N LEU A 187 -2.18 -9.54 21.13
CA LEU A 187 -1.47 -8.37 20.66
C LEU A 187 -2.04 -7.94 19.30
N ARG A 188 -2.51 -6.71 19.24
CA ARG A 188 -2.99 -6.10 18.01
C ARG A 188 -1.82 -5.45 17.29
N ALA A 189 -1.80 -5.61 15.97
CA ALA A 189 -1.00 -4.73 15.12
C ALA A 189 -1.33 -3.27 15.48
N PRO A 190 -0.37 -2.33 15.39
CA PRO A 190 -0.75 -0.94 15.44
C PRO A 190 -1.92 -0.81 14.48
N ALA A 191 -3.02 -0.19 14.90
CA ALA A 191 -3.94 0.39 13.94
C ALA A 191 -3.02 1.15 13.01
N SER A 192 -2.84 0.62 11.82
CA SER A 192 -1.76 0.97 10.90
C SER A 192 -1.62 2.48 10.91
N ALA A 193 -0.40 3.03 11.10
CA ALA A 193 -0.15 4.44 10.81
C ALA A 193 -0.50 4.74 9.32
N TYR A 194 -0.83 3.70 8.58
CA TYR A 194 -1.42 3.60 7.26
C TYR A 194 -2.83 2.98 7.32
N ALA A 195 -3.62 3.20 8.40
CA ALA A 195 -5.05 2.96 8.32
C ALA A 195 -5.57 3.87 7.22
N LEU A 196 -5.86 3.27 6.06
CA LEU A 196 -6.43 3.98 4.93
C LEU A 196 -7.68 4.69 5.42
N ARG A 197 -7.65 6.03 5.40
CA ARG A 197 -8.76 6.87 5.81
C ARG A 197 -9.52 7.30 4.58
N ILE A 198 -10.81 7.07 4.56
CA ILE A 198 -11.71 7.58 3.53
C ILE A 198 -12.31 8.89 4.04
N ARG A 199 -12.32 9.90 3.19
CA ARG A 199 -13.11 11.12 3.36
C ARG A 199 -13.86 11.41 2.08
N GLU A 200 -15.11 11.79 2.21
CA GLU A 200 -15.98 12.16 1.10
C GLU A 200 -16.28 13.67 1.20
N TYR A 201 -16.43 14.29 0.03
CA TYR A 201 -16.77 15.70 -0.12
C TYR A 201 -17.99 15.80 -1.02
N PRO A 202 -19.09 16.41 -0.57
CA PRO A 202 -20.23 16.65 -1.45
C PRO A 202 -19.84 17.64 -2.55
N VAL A 203 -20.39 17.45 -3.73
CA VAL A 203 -20.41 18.41 -4.83
C VAL A 203 -21.84 18.82 -5.12
N PRO A 204 -22.13 19.87 -5.90
CA PRO A 204 -23.47 20.28 -6.22
C PRO A 204 -24.34 19.13 -6.74
N ALA A 205 -25.58 19.08 -6.29
CA ALA A 205 -26.52 18.03 -6.69
C ALA A 205 -26.75 18.05 -8.22
N GLY A 206 -26.79 16.87 -8.85
CA GLY A 206 -26.92 16.71 -10.30
C GLY A 206 -25.60 16.87 -11.05
N SER A 207 -24.46 17.06 -10.36
CA SER A 207 -23.13 17.11 -11.00
C SER A 207 -22.78 15.79 -11.67
N HIS A 208 -23.19 14.63 -11.10
CA HIS A 208 -22.82 13.30 -11.54
C HIS A 208 -21.31 13.22 -11.89
N PRO A 209 -20.41 13.48 -10.92
CA PRO A 209 -18.97 13.63 -11.19
C PRO A 209 -18.40 12.35 -11.78
N HIS A 210 -17.60 12.48 -12.88
CA HIS A 210 -17.11 11.32 -13.60
C HIS A 210 -15.62 11.05 -13.36
N ASP A 211 -14.74 11.99 -13.66
CA ASP A 211 -13.29 11.90 -13.44
C ASP A 211 -12.81 13.00 -12.49
N VAL A 212 -11.67 12.77 -11.83
CA VAL A 212 -10.99 13.73 -10.94
C VAL A 212 -9.55 13.93 -11.35
N ALA A 213 -8.99 15.11 -11.06
CA ALA A 213 -7.57 15.40 -11.25
C ALA A 213 -7.04 16.25 -10.09
N PRO A 214 -6.34 15.66 -9.11
CA PRO A 214 -5.69 16.40 -8.02
C PRO A 214 -4.58 17.28 -8.59
N ALA A 215 -4.65 18.59 -8.31
CA ALA A 215 -3.68 19.59 -8.74
C ALA A 215 -2.56 19.80 -7.71
N SER A 216 -1.46 20.41 -8.14
CA SER A 216 -0.28 20.66 -7.29
C SER A 216 -0.50 21.77 -6.26
N ASP A 217 -1.46 22.67 -6.49
CA ASP A 217 -1.88 23.73 -5.57
C ASP A 217 -2.73 23.23 -4.38
N GLY A 218 -3.05 21.94 -4.36
CA GLY A 218 -3.86 21.32 -3.32
C GLY A 218 -5.34 21.16 -3.69
N THR A 219 -5.83 21.83 -4.72
CA THR A 219 -7.22 21.69 -5.20
C THR A 219 -7.41 20.36 -5.94
N VAL A 220 -8.66 20.03 -6.27
CA VAL A 220 -9.03 18.84 -7.03
C VAL A 220 -10.07 19.23 -8.09
N TRP A 221 -9.68 19.08 -9.34
CA TRP A 221 -10.60 19.22 -10.45
C TRP A 221 -11.51 17.99 -10.58
N TYR A 222 -12.74 18.19 -11.02
CA TYR A 222 -13.66 17.10 -11.36
C TYR A 222 -14.56 17.47 -12.53
N THR A 223 -14.91 16.51 -13.34
CA THR A 223 -15.90 16.70 -14.41
C THR A 223 -17.29 16.53 -13.84
N ALA A 224 -18.07 17.59 -13.78
CA ALA A 224 -19.49 17.56 -13.44
C ALA A 224 -20.30 17.22 -14.70
N GLN A 225 -20.25 15.94 -15.10
CA GLN A 225 -20.75 15.47 -16.40
C GLN A 225 -22.25 15.76 -16.58
N GLY A 226 -23.05 15.55 -15.52
CA GLY A 226 -24.51 15.79 -15.57
C GLY A 226 -24.86 17.26 -15.67
N ALA A 227 -23.98 18.15 -15.21
CA ALA A 227 -24.20 19.61 -15.23
C ALA A 227 -23.53 20.33 -16.41
N GLY A 228 -22.73 19.64 -17.23
CA GLY A 228 -21.97 20.26 -18.33
C GLY A 228 -20.88 21.23 -17.87
N LYS A 229 -20.26 20.99 -16.70
CA LYS A 229 -19.32 21.92 -16.08
C LYS A 229 -18.03 21.22 -15.65
N LEU A 230 -16.98 22.01 -15.45
CA LEU A 230 -15.79 21.59 -14.72
C LEU A 230 -15.86 22.14 -13.30
N GLY A 231 -15.77 21.25 -12.30
CA GLY A 231 -15.74 21.64 -10.91
C GLY A 231 -14.33 21.66 -10.33
N ARG A 232 -14.11 22.49 -9.32
CA ARG A 232 -12.86 22.57 -8.54
C ARG A 232 -13.22 22.53 -7.05
N LEU A 233 -12.72 21.51 -6.34
CA LEU A 233 -12.85 21.35 -4.90
C LEU A 233 -11.59 21.87 -4.18
N ASP A 234 -11.79 22.68 -3.15
CA ASP A 234 -10.76 22.91 -2.12
C ASP A 234 -10.93 21.87 -0.99
N PRO A 235 -10.05 20.90 -0.81
CA PRO A 235 -10.19 19.87 0.22
C PRO A 235 -9.99 20.39 1.66
N VAL A 236 -9.48 21.59 1.84
CA VAL A 236 -9.27 22.20 3.17
C VAL A 236 -10.58 22.77 3.67
N SER A 237 -11.22 23.63 2.90
CA SER A 237 -12.51 24.25 3.24
C SER A 237 -13.70 23.33 2.95
N GLY A 238 -13.58 22.42 1.96
CA GLY A 238 -14.68 21.62 1.42
C GLY A 238 -15.53 22.36 0.38
N ASN A 239 -15.17 23.58 0.03
CA ASN A 239 -15.91 24.38 -0.94
C ASN A 239 -15.62 23.93 -2.38
N THR A 240 -16.63 24.09 -3.24
CA THR A 240 -16.54 23.81 -4.67
C THR A 240 -16.90 25.05 -5.49
N THR A 241 -16.23 25.23 -6.61
CA THR A 241 -16.59 26.16 -7.69
C THR A 241 -16.86 25.39 -8.96
N GLU A 242 -17.79 25.83 -9.80
CA GLU A 242 -18.12 25.20 -11.07
C GLU A 242 -17.97 26.19 -12.22
N ILE A 243 -17.31 25.77 -13.30
CA ILE A 243 -16.99 26.56 -14.48
C ILE A 243 -17.77 25.97 -15.65
N PRO A 244 -18.72 26.70 -16.27
CA PRO A 244 -19.43 26.27 -17.47
C PRO A 244 -18.46 26.07 -18.64
N LEU A 245 -18.58 24.95 -19.35
CA LEU A 245 -17.69 24.64 -20.50
C LEU A 245 -18.29 25.01 -21.85
N GLY A 246 -19.58 25.32 -21.88
CA GLY A 246 -20.35 25.70 -23.06
C GLY A 246 -21.65 24.91 -23.20
N GLU A 247 -22.53 25.38 -24.07
CA GLU A 247 -23.82 24.74 -24.34
C GLU A 247 -23.60 23.35 -24.97
N GLY A 248 -24.32 22.34 -24.46
CA GLY A 248 -24.21 20.94 -24.88
C GLY A 248 -23.00 20.21 -24.31
N SER A 249 -22.22 20.80 -23.39
CA SER A 249 -21.08 20.14 -22.73
C SER A 249 -21.53 18.92 -21.95
N ALA A 250 -20.76 17.84 -22.08
CA ALA A 250 -20.84 16.63 -21.28
C ALA A 250 -19.41 16.13 -21.00
N PRO A 251 -18.68 16.78 -20.04
CA PRO A 251 -17.28 16.50 -19.80
C PRO A 251 -17.09 15.13 -19.20
N HIS A 252 -16.19 14.31 -19.78
CA HIS A 252 -15.95 12.95 -19.35
C HIS A 252 -14.67 12.83 -18.54
N GLY A 253 -13.51 13.07 -19.13
CA GLY A 253 -12.21 12.95 -18.48
C GLY A 253 -11.59 14.31 -18.14
N VAL A 254 -10.83 14.39 -17.05
CA VAL A 254 -10.01 15.55 -16.70
C VAL A 254 -8.63 15.13 -16.26
N ILE A 255 -7.60 15.87 -16.69
CA ILE A 255 -6.21 15.77 -16.24
C ILE A 255 -5.63 17.15 -16.02
N VAL A 256 -4.61 17.27 -15.17
CA VAL A 256 -3.82 18.49 -15.06
C VAL A 256 -2.68 18.43 -16.07
N GLY A 257 -2.56 19.46 -16.90
CA GLY A 257 -1.52 19.56 -17.90
C GLY A 257 -0.16 20.02 -17.36
N PRO A 258 0.90 19.93 -18.17
CA PRO A 258 2.22 20.45 -17.80
C PRO A 258 2.24 21.97 -17.53
N ASP A 259 1.24 22.68 -18.03
CA ASP A 259 0.99 24.11 -17.84
C ASP A 259 0.18 24.45 -16.59
N GLY A 260 -0.17 23.42 -15.76
CA GLY A 260 -1.00 23.56 -14.57
C GLY A 260 -2.50 23.74 -14.84
N ALA A 261 -2.92 23.87 -16.10
CA ALA A 261 -4.32 24.00 -16.49
C ALA A 261 -5.06 22.65 -16.38
N ALA A 262 -6.38 22.70 -16.22
CA ALA A 262 -7.23 21.52 -16.37
C ALA A 262 -7.52 21.27 -17.86
N TRP A 263 -7.32 20.02 -18.31
CA TRP A 263 -7.60 19.59 -19.68
C TRP A 263 -8.68 18.51 -19.65
N VAL A 264 -9.75 18.76 -20.36
CA VAL A 264 -10.99 17.99 -20.35
C VAL A 264 -11.22 17.33 -21.70
N THR A 265 -11.62 16.07 -21.70
CA THR A 265 -12.23 15.43 -22.87
C THR A 265 -13.74 15.60 -22.77
N ASP A 266 -14.32 16.41 -23.60
CA ASP A 266 -15.75 16.71 -23.58
C ASP A 266 -16.47 15.96 -24.69
N GLY A 267 -17.28 14.97 -24.29
CA GLY A 267 -18.03 14.13 -25.23
C GLY A 267 -19.21 14.85 -25.85
N GLY A 268 -19.86 15.77 -25.16
CA GLY A 268 -20.98 16.55 -25.67
C GLY A 268 -20.52 17.58 -26.72
N LEU A 269 -19.50 18.35 -26.40
CA LEU A 269 -18.91 19.33 -27.32
C LEU A 269 -18.09 18.68 -28.45
N ASN A 270 -17.78 17.40 -28.35
CA ASN A 270 -16.85 16.69 -29.21
C ASN A 270 -15.50 17.45 -29.34
N ALA A 271 -14.97 17.92 -28.22
CA ALA A 271 -13.81 18.80 -28.15
C ALA A 271 -12.88 18.43 -26.98
N ILE A 272 -11.63 18.82 -27.10
CA ILE A 272 -10.75 18.96 -25.94
C ILE A 272 -10.91 20.37 -25.39
N VAL A 273 -11.12 20.52 -24.10
CA VAL A 273 -11.32 21.80 -23.44
C VAL A 273 -10.18 22.06 -22.45
N ARG A 274 -9.57 23.22 -22.51
CA ARG A 274 -8.59 23.71 -21.54
C ARG A 274 -9.23 24.77 -20.66
N VAL A 275 -9.08 24.62 -19.36
CA VAL A 275 -9.49 25.64 -18.38
C VAL A 275 -8.25 26.11 -17.63
N ASP A 276 -8.01 27.40 -17.71
CA ASP A 276 -6.87 28.04 -17.03
C ASP A 276 -7.09 28.04 -15.51
N SER A 277 -6.11 27.55 -14.75
CA SER A 277 -6.26 27.39 -13.31
C SER A 277 -6.26 28.68 -12.50
N MET A 278 -5.80 29.78 -13.08
CA MET A 278 -5.70 31.10 -12.42
C MET A 278 -6.84 32.03 -12.78
N THR A 279 -7.30 31.97 -14.05
CA THR A 279 -8.28 32.93 -14.58
C THR A 279 -9.64 32.30 -14.85
N ASP A 280 -9.76 30.97 -14.73
CA ASP A 280 -10.90 30.14 -15.11
C ASP A 280 -11.30 30.30 -16.61
N ALA A 281 -10.42 30.87 -17.44
CA ALA A 281 -10.67 31.05 -18.87
C ALA A 281 -10.76 29.69 -19.58
N VAL A 282 -11.86 29.53 -20.34
CA VAL A 282 -12.18 28.29 -21.09
C VAL A 282 -11.74 28.45 -22.53
N LYS A 283 -10.99 27.47 -23.05
CA LYS A 283 -10.62 27.36 -24.44
C LYS A 283 -10.96 26.00 -25.02
N GLN A 284 -11.76 25.97 -26.06
CA GLN A 284 -12.18 24.75 -26.75
C GLN A 284 -11.31 24.45 -27.94
N TYR A 285 -11.03 23.17 -28.19
CA TYR A 285 -10.34 22.64 -29.36
C TYR A 285 -11.24 21.56 -29.98
N PRO A 286 -12.17 21.94 -30.87
CA PRO A 286 -13.11 20.99 -31.48
C PRO A 286 -12.36 19.95 -32.33
N LEU A 287 -12.88 18.75 -32.36
CA LEU A 287 -12.38 17.72 -33.27
C LEU A 287 -12.80 18.05 -34.71
N PRO A 288 -12.01 17.62 -35.71
CA PRO A 288 -12.37 17.82 -37.12
C PRO A 288 -13.75 17.21 -37.44
N ALA A 289 -14.68 18.00 -37.96
CA ALA A 289 -16.07 17.60 -38.22
C ALA A 289 -16.19 16.34 -39.11
N ALA A 290 -15.27 16.16 -40.06
CA ALA A 290 -15.21 14.99 -40.95
C ALA A 290 -15.02 13.64 -40.23
N ARG A 291 -14.71 13.66 -38.95
CA ARG A 291 -14.55 12.44 -38.11
C ARG A 291 -15.82 12.03 -37.36
N GLY A 292 -16.86 12.85 -37.43
CA GLY A 292 -18.09 12.64 -36.71
C GLY A 292 -17.93 12.74 -35.18
N TRP A 293 -18.93 12.26 -34.48
CA TRP A 293 -18.92 12.24 -33.00
C TRP A 293 -18.02 11.12 -32.46
N ALA A 294 -16.99 11.52 -31.73
CA ALA A 294 -15.95 10.60 -31.24
C ALA A 294 -16.35 9.85 -29.96
N ASN A 295 -17.30 10.33 -29.18
CA ASN A 295 -17.61 9.87 -27.83
C ASN A 295 -16.34 9.87 -26.98
N LEU A 296 -15.77 11.07 -26.74
CA LEU A 296 -14.49 11.28 -26.09
C LEU A 296 -14.46 10.71 -24.68
N ASN A 297 -13.32 10.13 -24.29
CA ASN A 297 -13.18 9.43 -23.01
C ASN A 297 -12.05 9.99 -22.14
N THR A 298 -10.82 9.57 -22.36
CA THR A 298 -9.68 9.84 -21.47
C THR A 298 -8.55 10.52 -22.24
N ALA A 299 -7.74 11.31 -21.53
CA ALA A 299 -6.55 11.94 -22.10
C ALA A 299 -5.28 11.68 -21.26
N THR A 300 -4.13 11.84 -21.88
CA THR A 300 -2.80 11.84 -21.25
C THR A 300 -1.83 12.72 -22.03
N PHE A 301 -0.83 13.27 -21.35
CA PHE A 301 0.25 13.99 -22.04
C PHE A 301 1.43 13.07 -22.33
N ASP A 302 2.05 13.20 -23.51
CA ASP A 302 3.35 12.60 -23.75
C ASP A 302 4.48 13.51 -23.20
N ARG A 303 5.73 13.02 -23.25
CA ARG A 303 6.90 13.77 -22.74
C ARG A 303 7.21 15.07 -23.49
N ARG A 304 6.59 15.30 -24.62
CA ARG A 304 6.76 16.52 -25.44
C ARG A 304 5.65 17.53 -25.19
N GLY A 305 4.74 17.22 -24.24
CA GLY A 305 3.59 18.04 -23.92
C GLY A 305 2.48 17.98 -24.97
N VAL A 306 2.45 16.95 -25.82
CA VAL A 306 1.33 16.68 -26.73
C VAL A 306 0.28 15.89 -25.97
N LEU A 307 -0.95 16.37 -25.97
CA LEU A 307 -2.10 15.68 -25.37
C LEU A 307 -2.60 14.59 -26.32
N TRP A 308 -2.70 13.35 -25.84
CA TRP A 308 -3.31 12.22 -26.53
C TRP A 308 -4.65 11.88 -25.87
N PHE A 309 -5.63 11.49 -26.66
CA PHE A 309 -6.98 11.20 -26.20
C PHE A 309 -7.58 9.98 -26.90
N THR A 310 -8.61 9.41 -26.30
CA THR A 310 -9.42 8.31 -26.84
C THR A 310 -10.87 8.74 -27.06
N GLY A 311 -11.52 8.09 -28.03
CA GLY A 311 -12.95 8.20 -28.27
C GLY A 311 -13.55 6.82 -28.58
N GLN A 312 -14.61 6.48 -27.86
CA GLN A 312 -15.20 5.13 -27.88
C GLN A 312 -15.75 4.72 -29.24
N ASN A 313 -16.04 5.69 -30.11
CA ASN A 313 -16.52 5.44 -31.47
C ASN A 313 -15.39 5.07 -32.45
N GLY A 314 -14.35 4.38 -31.96
CA GLY A 314 -13.31 3.81 -32.79
C GLY A 314 -12.21 4.78 -33.19
N VAL A 315 -11.99 5.81 -32.39
CA VAL A 315 -10.94 6.81 -32.64
C VAL A 315 -10.01 7.00 -31.46
N TYR A 316 -8.82 7.48 -31.74
CA TYR A 316 -7.92 8.13 -30.81
C TYR A 316 -7.28 9.31 -31.53
N GLY A 317 -6.69 10.23 -30.78
CA GLY A 317 -6.14 11.42 -31.40
C GLY A 317 -5.10 12.11 -30.55
N ARG A 318 -4.60 13.22 -31.07
CA ARG A 318 -3.68 14.11 -30.38
C ARG A 318 -3.99 15.58 -30.66
N LEU A 319 -3.71 16.38 -29.65
CA LEU A 319 -3.71 17.86 -29.73
C LEU A 319 -2.30 18.36 -29.37
N ASP A 320 -1.70 19.18 -30.21
CA ASP A 320 -0.51 19.95 -29.82
C ASP A 320 -0.97 21.29 -29.20
N PRO A 321 -0.81 21.49 -27.87
CA PRO A 321 -1.28 22.71 -27.21
C PRO A 321 -0.62 24.00 -27.71
N ARG A 322 0.59 23.91 -28.28
CA ARG A 322 1.33 25.08 -28.79
C ARG A 322 0.76 25.63 -30.10
N THR A 323 0.21 24.73 -30.93
CA THR A 323 -0.33 25.11 -32.25
C THR A 323 -1.85 25.05 -32.30
N GLY A 324 -2.49 24.37 -31.34
CA GLY A 324 -3.92 24.08 -31.33
C GLY A 324 -4.35 23.02 -32.36
N VAL A 325 -3.41 22.39 -33.07
CA VAL A 325 -3.71 21.40 -34.10
C VAL A 325 -4.17 20.08 -33.51
N VAL A 326 -5.40 19.68 -33.82
CA VAL A 326 -5.99 18.37 -33.48
C VAL A 326 -5.83 17.40 -34.65
N ARG A 327 -5.36 16.19 -34.39
CA ARG A 327 -5.31 15.09 -35.36
C ARG A 327 -6.02 13.86 -34.80
N VAL A 328 -6.92 13.26 -35.57
CA VAL A 328 -7.69 12.08 -35.17
C VAL A 328 -7.31 10.90 -36.07
N PHE A 329 -7.14 9.73 -35.45
CA PHE A 329 -6.77 8.47 -36.08
C PHE A 329 -7.88 7.43 -35.86
N SER A 330 -8.13 6.56 -36.82
CA SER A 330 -9.01 5.41 -36.64
C SER A 330 -8.30 4.31 -35.86
N ALA A 331 -9.01 3.73 -34.89
CA ALA A 331 -8.50 2.62 -34.11
C ALA A 331 -8.44 1.34 -34.99
N PRO A 332 -7.37 0.53 -34.89
CA PRO A 332 -7.17 -0.64 -35.76
C PRO A 332 -8.28 -1.68 -35.73
N LEU A 333 -8.98 -1.79 -34.59
CA LEU A 333 -10.08 -2.75 -34.39
C LEU A 333 -11.45 -2.06 -34.13
N GLY A 334 -11.61 -0.82 -34.59
CA GLY A 334 -12.87 -0.10 -34.49
C GLY A 334 -13.22 0.38 -33.09
N ALA A 335 -14.51 0.32 -32.74
CA ALA A 335 -15.04 0.86 -31.50
C ALA A 335 -14.39 0.29 -30.24
N GLY A 336 -14.31 1.12 -29.20
CA GLY A 336 -13.90 0.73 -27.86
C GLY A 336 -12.70 1.41 -27.24
N PRO A 337 -11.86 2.26 -27.92
CA PRO A 337 -10.79 2.97 -27.20
C PRO A 337 -11.33 3.73 -25.99
N TYR A 338 -10.76 3.45 -24.80
CA TYR A 338 -11.29 3.95 -23.53
C TYR A 338 -10.21 4.63 -22.69
N GLY A 339 -9.51 3.89 -21.81
CA GLY A 339 -8.42 4.43 -21.01
C GLY A 339 -7.16 4.67 -21.82
N ILE A 340 -6.37 5.68 -21.46
CA ILE A 340 -5.09 5.98 -22.09
C ILE A 340 -4.07 6.40 -21.02
N ALA A 341 -2.81 6.00 -21.17
CA ALA A 341 -1.74 6.33 -20.25
C ALA A 341 -0.39 6.48 -20.95
N THR A 342 0.47 7.29 -20.35
CA THR A 342 1.87 7.45 -20.76
C THR A 342 2.80 6.79 -19.75
N THR A 343 3.73 5.95 -20.22
CA THR A 343 4.75 5.34 -19.36
C THR A 343 5.85 6.34 -18.99
N PRO A 344 6.65 6.09 -17.93
CA PRO A 344 7.82 6.91 -17.59
C PRO A 344 8.84 7.04 -18.72
N LYS A 345 8.83 6.14 -19.70
CA LYS A 345 9.66 6.21 -20.92
C LYS A 345 9.01 7.00 -22.07
N GLY A 346 7.84 7.60 -21.85
CA GLY A 346 7.12 8.40 -22.85
C GLY A 346 6.37 7.59 -23.89
N GLN A 347 6.13 6.30 -23.66
CA GLN A 347 5.30 5.48 -24.54
C GLN A 347 3.83 5.72 -24.20
N VAL A 348 3.00 5.98 -25.20
CA VAL A 348 1.57 6.17 -25.06
C VAL A 348 0.84 4.88 -25.42
N TRP A 349 -0.08 4.47 -24.53
CA TRP A 349 -0.86 3.25 -24.65
C TRP A 349 -2.33 3.52 -24.34
N TYR A 350 -3.23 2.86 -25.06
CA TYR A 350 -4.64 2.88 -24.72
C TYR A 350 -5.18 1.46 -24.50
N ALA A 351 -6.24 1.35 -23.70
CA ALA A 351 -7.07 0.17 -23.55
C ALA A 351 -8.34 0.32 -24.36
N SER A 352 -8.82 -0.76 -24.97
CA SER A 352 -10.05 -0.80 -25.75
C SER A 352 -11.08 -1.71 -25.06
N LEU A 353 -12.15 -1.12 -24.54
CA LEU A 353 -13.19 -1.84 -23.82
C LEU A 353 -13.92 -2.84 -24.73
N ALA A 354 -14.55 -2.37 -25.80
CA ALA A 354 -15.27 -3.23 -26.73
C ALA A 354 -14.33 -4.14 -27.55
N GLY A 355 -13.11 -3.69 -27.82
CA GLY A 355 -12.15 -4.48 -28.58
C GLY A 355 -11.30 -5.44 -27.74
N SER A 356 -11.44 -5.44 -26.41
CA SER A 356 -10.74 -6.32 -25.46
C SER A 356 -9.23 -6.45 -25.73
N HIS A 357 -8.55 -5.28 -25.86
CA HIS A 357 -7.11 -5.24 -26.13
C HIS A 357 -6.47 -3.97 -25.56
N VAL A 358 -5.15 -3.93 -25.56
CA VAL A 358 -4.39 -2.69 -25.42
C VAL A 358 -3.65 -2.37 -26.71
N ALA A 359 -3.35 -1.10 -26.94
CA ALA A 359 -2.58 -0.73 -28.11
C ALA A 359 -1.51 0.32 -27.76
N ARG A 360 -0.32 0.15 -28.35
CA ARG A 360 0.77 1.11 -28.27
C ARG A 360 0.71 2.09 -29.44
N ILE A 361 0.70 3.38 -29.14
CA ILE A 361 0.73 4.43 -30.15
C ILE A 361 2.19 4.81 -30.44
N ASN A 362 2.57 4.82 -31.72
CA ASN A 362 3.80 5.47 -32.15
C ASN A 362 3.56 6.99 -32.17
N VAL A 363 4.10 7.70 -31.19
CA VAL A 363 3.85 9.14 -30.99
C VAL A 363 4.34 10.03 -32.13
N ARG A 364 5.21 9.53 -33.01
CA ARG A 364 5.69 10.26 -34.21
C ARG A 364 4.69 10.14 -35.36
N THR A 365 4.28 8.91 -35.68
CA THR A 365 3.43 8.63 -36.84
C THR A 365 1.93 8.62 -36.53
N GLY A 366 1.57 8.41 -35.27
CA GLY A 366 0.19 8.19 -34.86
C GLY A 366 -0.29 6.73 -34.99
N LYS A 367 0.46 5.84 -35.65
CA LYS A 367 0.04 4.43 -35.86
C LYS A 367 -0.01 3.65 -34.55
N ALA A 368 -1.12 2.93 -34.31
CA ALA A 368 -1.28 2.05 -33.15
C ALA A 368 -0.96 0.59 -33.49
N THR A 369 -0.35 -0.12 -32.55
CA THR A 369 -0.07 -1.55 -32.59
C THR A 369 -0.82 -2.26 -31.48
N VAL A 370 -1.69 -3.20 -31.85
CA VAL A 370 -2.54 -3.96 -30.93
C VAL A 370 -1.78 -5.10 -30.23
N ILE A 371 -2.00 -5.25 -28.93
CA ILE A 371 -1.53 -6.35 -28.11
C ILE A 371 -2.70 -6.91 -27.34
N ARG A 372 -2.97 -8.21 -27.47
CA ARG A 372 -4.10 -8.88 -26.80
C ARG A 372 -3.67 -9.49 -25.47
N PRO A 373 -4.44 -9.31 -24.39
CA PRO A 373 -4.27 -10.06 -23.15
C PRO A 373 -4.59 -11.55 -23.33
N PRO A 374 -4.17 -12.42 -22.39
CA PRO A 374 -4.44 -13.86 -22.46
C PRO A 374 -5.93 -14.21 -22.37
N THR A 375 -6.66 -13.51 -21.51
CA THR A 375 -8.11 -13.68 -21.38
C THR A 375 -8.81 -13.02 -22.55
N ARG A 376 -9.64 -13.78 -23.27
CA ARG A 376 -10.51 -13.25 -24.34
C ARG A 376 -11.66 -12.46 -23.75
N ASP A 377 -12.17 -11.50 -24.48
CA ASP A 377 -13.37 -10.71 -24.17
C ASP A 377 -13.38 -10.15 -22.73
N GLN A 378 -12.19 -9.81 -22.23
CA GLN A 378 -12.00 -9.39 -20.84
C GLN A 378 -12.46 -7.95 -20.56
N GLY A 379 -12.79 -7.16 -21.58
CA GLY A 379 -13.25 -5.78 -21.42
C GLY A 379 -12.15 -4.87 -20.86
N ALA A 380 -11.03 -4.68 -21.60
CA ALA A 380 -9.95 -3.79 -21.20
C ALA A 380 -10.43 -2.34 -21.12
N ARG A 381 -10.67 -1.83 -19.90
CA ARG A 381 -11.35 -0.55 -19.70
C ARG A 381 -10.41 0.61 -19.45
N ARG A 382 -9.73 0.64 -18.33
CA ARG A 382 -8.75 1.66 -17.97
C ARG A 382 -7.35 1.08 -17.97
N ILE A 383 -6.35 1.93 -18.20
CA ILE A 383 -4.94 1.55 -18.24
C ILE A 383 -4.10 2.58 -17.49
N TRP A 384 -3.07 2.13 -16.77
CA TRP A 384 -2.10 2.97 -16.09
C TRP A 384 -0.71 2.36 -16.16
N SER A 385 0.34 3.17 -15.95
CA SER A 385 1.73 2.70 -15.93
C SER A 385 2.31 2.73 -14.53
N ASP A 386 3.08 1.71 -14.15
CA ASP A 386 3.90 1.76 -12.94
C ASP A 386 5.27 2.43 -13.18
N SER A 387 6.07 2.57 -12.11
CA SER A 387 7.38 3.22 -12.14
C SER A 387 8.38 2.57 -13.10
N ARG A 388 8.17 1.29 -13.44
CA ARG A 388 9.01 0.50 -14.35
C ARG A 388 8.52 0.53 -15.79
N GLY A 389 7.40 1.19 -16.07
CA GLY A 389 6.79 1.26 -17.39
C GLY A 389 5.98 0.01 -17.76
N ARG A 390 5.60 -0.82 -16.77
CA ARG A 390 4.66 -1.91 -16.97
C ARG A 390 3.24 -1.32 -16.93
N LEU A 391 2.35 -1.89 -17.71
CA LEU A 391 1.00 -1.40 -17.88
C LEU A 391 0.04 -2.23 -17.01
N TRP A 392 -0.81 -1.55 -16.29
CA TRP A 392 -1.87 -2.14 -15.49
C TRP A 392 -3.21 -1.83 -16.14
N VAL A 393 -4.05 -2.83 -16.29
CA VAL A 393 -5.31 -2.76 -17.04
C VAL A 393 -6.43 -3.32 -16.17
N SER A 394 -7.52 -2.57 -16.02
CA SER A 394 -8.75 -3.10 -15.45
C SER A 394 -9.52 -3.89 -16.51
N GLU A 395 -9.86 -5.13 -16.20
CA GLU A 395 -10.56 -6.06 -17.09
C GLU A 395 -12.02 -6.21 -16.60
N TRP A 396 -12.85 -5.33 -17.07
CA TRP A 396 -14.21 -5.13 -16.62
C TRP A 396 -15.07 -6.40 -16.67
N ASP A 397 -15.09 -7.09 -17.82
CA ASP A 397 -15.93 -8.26 -18.02
C ASP A 397 -15.35 -9.51 -17.38
N ALA A 398 -14.02 -9.59 -17.25
CA ALA A 398 -13.35 -10.72 -16.62
C ALA A 398 -13.24 -10.63 -15.09
N GLY A 399 -13.54 -9.48 -14.48
CA GLY A 399 -13.38 -9.27 -13.04
C GLY A 399 -11.93 -9.35 -12.57
N LYS A 400 -10.96 -8.91 -13.41
CA LYS A 400 -9.52 -9.03 -13.18
C LYS A 400 -8.80 -7.70 -13.26
N VAL A 401 -7.58 -7.68 -12.76
CA VAL A 401 -6.56 -6.70 -13.12
C VAL A 401 -5.42 -7.42 -13.82
N ALA A 402 -5.01 -6.91 -14.96
CA ALA A 402 -3.87 -7.43 -15.72
C ALA A 402 -2.67 -6.51 -15.64
N ARG A 403 -1.47 -7.09 -15.73
CA ARG A 403 -0.21 -6.36 -15.92
C ARG A 403 0.49 -6.86 -17.17
N TYR A 404 0.78 -5.96 -18.08
CA TYR A 404 1.62 -6.20 -19.24
C TYR A 404 3.02 -5.61 -19.03
N ASP A 405 4.04 -6.38 -19.27
CA ASP A 405 5.43 -5.94 -19.31
C ASP A 405 5.88 -5.79 -20.77
N PRO A 406 6.01 -4.55 -21.29
CA PRO A 406 6.39 -4.35 -22.69
C PRO A 406 7.81 -4.80 -23.02
N GLY A 407 8.71 -4.81 -22.03
CA GLY A 407 10.10 -5.25 -22.23
C GLY A 407 10.18 -6.77 -22.35
N ALA A 408 9.49 -7.50 -21.48
CA ALA A 408 9.44 -8.95 -21.50
C ALA A 408 8.35 -9.52 -22.41
N ARG A 409 7.44 -8.68 -22.94
CA ARG A 409 6.24 -9.08 -23.71
C ARG A 409 5.38 -10.11 -22.98
N ARG A 410 5.23 -9.97 -21.67
CA ARG A 410 4.55 -10.96 -20.81
C ARG A 410 3.40 -10.33 -20.07
N TRP A 411 2.29 -11.07 -20.00
CA TRP A 411 1.11 -10.77 -19.21
C TRP A 411 1.13 -11.50 -17.88
N ARG A 412 0.47 -10.91 -16.89
CA ARG A 412 0.06 -11.56 -15.64
C ARG A 412 -1.27 -10.97 -15.21
N GLU A 413 -2.19 -11.82 -14.79
CA GLU A 413 -3.54 -11.45 -14.41
C GLU A 413 -3.82 -11.90 -12.97
N TRP A 414 -4.67 -11.15 -12.27
CA TRP A 414 -5.16 -11.49 -10.94
C TRP A 414 -6.68 -11.23 -10.90
N ARG A 415 -7.44 -12.21 -10.42
CA ARG A 415 -8.87 -12.06 -10.20
C ARG A 415 -9.11 -11.24 -8.93
N LEU A 416 -9.98 -10.24 -9.00
CA LEU A 416 -10.43 -9.51 -7.82
C LEU A 416 -11.35 -10.40 -6.97
N PRO A 417 -11.39 -10.23 -5.64
CA PRO A 417 -12.28 -10.99 -4.78
C PRO A 417 -13.75 -10.74 -5.09
N GLY A 418 -14.57 -11.80 -5.09
CA GLY A 418 -16.01 -11.75 -5.40
C GLY A 418 -16.31 -11.62 -6.88
N ALA A 419 -17.56 -11.23 -7.21
CA ALA A 419 -17.99 -10.94 -8.58
C ALA A 419 -17.69 -9.47 -8.92
N ALA A 420 -16.41 -9.11 -8.96
CA ALA A 420 -15.98 -7.73 -9.11
C ALA A 420 -16.12 -7.24 -10.56
N GLN A 421 -16.45 -5.94 -10.68
CA GLN A 421 -16.45 -5.19 -11.94
C GLN A 421 -15.42 -4.06 -11.86
N PRO A 422 -14.13 -4.33 -12.15
CA PRO A 422 -13.06 -3.35 -12.02
C PRO A 422 -13.17 -2.28 -13.11
N TYR A 423 -13.55 -1.07 -12.71
CA TYR A 423 -13.71 0.06 -13.64
C TYR A 423 -12.39 0.85 -13.80
N ALA A 424 -11.96 1.52 -12.74
CA ALA A 424 -10.73 2.29 -12.73
C ALA A 424 -9.50 1.42 -12.46
N VAL A 425 -8.35 1.88 -12.91
CA VAL A 425 -7.03 1.46 -12.45
C VAL A 425 -6.11 2.69 -12.36
N TYR A 426 -5.42 2.83 -11.25
CA TYR A 426 -4.40 3.83 -10.98
C TYR A 426 -3.23 3.17 -10.25
N VAL A 427 -2.00 3.60 -10.51
CA VAL A 427 -0.81 3.12 -9.79
C VAL A 427 -0.12 4.30 -9.13
N ASP A 428 0.04 4.24 -7.82
CA ASP A 428 0.66 5.31 -7.04
C ASP A 428 2.20 5.27 -7.11
N GLY A 429 2.85 6.29 -6.53
CA GLY A 429 4.31 6.41 -6.51
C GLY A 429 5.04 5.32 -5.72
N LYS A 430 4.33 4.44 -5.01
CA LYS A 430 4.87 3.25 -4.32
C LYS A 430 4.66 1.96 -5.13
N ASP A 431 4.16 2.05 -6.36
CA ASP A 431 3.74 0.94 -7.23
C ASP A 431 2.59 0.11 -6.63
N ILE A 432 1.76 0.71 -5.79
CA ILE A 432 0.50 0.11 -5.34
C ILE A 432 -0.57 0.38 -6.41
N VAL A 433 -1.32 -0.65 -6.74
CA VAL A 433 -2.40 -0.57 -7.72
C VAL A 433 -3.72 -0.31 -7.00
N TRP A 434 -4.41 0.71 -7.44
CA TRP A 434 -5.71 1.11 -6.96
C TRP A 434 -6.75 0.86 -8.05
N LEU A 435 -7.84 0.23 -7.68
CA LEU A 435 -8.94 -0.13 -8.58
C LEU A 435 -10.25 0.32 -7.96
N THR A 436 -11.28 0.44 -8.78
CA THR A 436 -12.66 0.50 -8.29
C THR A 436 -13.37 -0.81 -8.61
N ASP A 437 -14.09 -1.35 -7.64
CA ASP A 437 -15.08 -2.40 -7.87
C ASP A 437 -16.44 -1.73 -7.97
N PHE A 438 -16.85 -1.47 -9.20
CA PHE A 438 -18.03 -0.66 -9.49
C PHE A 438 -19.32 -1.33 -8.97
N GLY A 439 -19.47 -2.63 -9.19
CA GLY A 439 -20.63 -3.40 -8.75
C GLY A 439 -20.76 -3.50 -7.22
N ALA A 440 -19.64 -3.54 -6.51
CA ALA A 440 -19.63 -3.65 -5.05
C ALA A 440 -19.51 -2.28 -4.33
N GLY A 441 -19.44 -1.16 -5.05
CA GLY A 441 -19.29 0.17 -4.46
C GLY A 441 -18.04 0.26 -3.58
N ALA A 442 -16.87 -0.09 -4.12
CA ALA A 442 -15.64 -0.15 -3.33
C ALA A 442 -14.43 0.36 -4.09
N ILE A 443 -13.47 0.93 -3.35
CA ILE A 443 -12.09 1.11 -3.82
C ILE A 443 -11.27 -0.09 -3.36
N VAL A 444 -10.45 -0.63 -4.25
CA VAL A 444 -9.63 -1.82 -4.00
C VAL A 444 -8.17 -1.46 -4.12
N ARG A 445 -7.41 -1.64 -3.03
CA ARG A 445 -5.96 -1.53 -3.00
C ARG A 445 -5.36 -2.91 -3.28
N PHE A 446 -4.45 -3.00 -4.24
CA PHE A 446 -3.71 -4.22 -4.57
C PHE A 446 -2.21 -3.98 -4.46
N ASP A 447 -1.53 -4.77 -3.63
CA ASP A 447 -0.06 -4.77 -3.52
C ASP A 447 0.51 -5.91 -4.36
N PRO A 448 1.13 -5.63 -5.51
CA PRO A 448 1.65 -6.68 -6.39
C PRO A 448 2.89 -7.39 -5.85
N LYS A 449 3.55 -6.86 -4.81
CA LYS A 449 4.70 -7.50 -4.16
C LYS A 449 4.27 -8.66 -3.26
N THR A 450 3.10 -8.52 -2.62
CA THR A 450 2.54 -9.52 -1.69
C THR A 450 1.21 -10.09 -2.16
N PRO A 451 0.88 -10.11 -3.44
CA PRO A 451 -0.40 -10.22 -4.16
C PRO A 451 -1.64 -10.23 -3.25
N ARG A 452 -1.88 -9.08 -2.57
CA ARG A 452 -2.95 -8.95 -1.59
C ARG A 452 -3.90 -7.84 -1.99
N PHE A 453 -5.20 -8.15 -2.00
CA PHE A 453 -6.28 -7.20 -2.18
C PHE A 453 -6.82 -6.72 -0.82
N THR A 454 -7.00 -5.42 -0.67
CA THR A 454 -7.70 -4.79 0.45
C THR A 454 -8.85 -3.98 -0.11
N ARG A 455 -10.08 -4.31 0.31
CA ARG A 455 -11.30 -3.64 -0.16
C ARG A 455 -11.73 -2.57 0.84
N LEU A 456 -11.96 -1.37 0.35
CA LEU A 456 -12.47 -0.21 1.09
C LEU A 456 -13.89 0.04 0.60
N ARG A 457 -14.88 -0.31 1.42
CA ARG A 457 -16.29 -0.11 1.09
C ARG A 457 -16.64 1.37 1.14
N LEU A 458 -17.33 1.83 0.13
CA LEU A 458 -17.95 3.15 0.04
C LEU A 458 -19.46 3.03 0.38
N ARG A 459 -20.17 4.14 0.36
CA ARG A 459 -21.63 4.13 0.50
C ARG A 459 -22.29 3.44 -0.69
N ALA A 460 -23.49 2.95 -0.47
CA ALA A 460 -24.28 2.33 -1.54
C ALA A 460 -24.51 3.33 -2.69
N GLY A 461 -24.36 2.87 -3.93
CA GLY A 461 -24.57 3.70 -5.11
C GLY A 461 -23.42 4.68 -5.45
N ALA A 462 -22.26 4.61 -4.79
CA ALA A 462 -21.13 5.51 -5.05
C ALA A 462 -20.69 5.54 -6.54
N ASN A 463 -20.63 4.38 -7.19
CA ASN A 463 -20.31 4.25 -8.62
C ASN A 463 -19.06 5.01 -9.06
N VAL A 464 -17.92 4.75 -8.40
CA VAL A 464 -16.65 5.44 -8.71
C VAL A 464 -16.08 4.96 -10.05
N ARG A 465 -15.96 5.89 -11.01
CA ARG A 465 -15.59 5.61 -12.41
C ARG A 465 -14.11 5.81 -12.73
N GLN A 466 -13.40 6.64 -11.98
CA GLN A 466 -12.01 6.94 -12.25
C GLN A 466 -11.26 7.21 -10.94
N LEU A 467 -9.97 6.89 -10.92
CA LEU A 467 -9.06 7.20 -9.85
C LEU A 467 -7.83 7.95 -10.38
N LEU A 468 -7.47 9.04 -9.74
CA LEU A 468 -6.16 9.67 -9.85
C LEU A 468 -5.65 10.06 -8.48
N GLY A 469 -4.33 10.25 -8.36
CA GLY A 469 -3.74 10.57 -7.07
C GLY A 469 -2.56 11.50 -7.15
N ARG A 470 -2.17 11.96 -5.98
CA ARG A 470 -0.90 12.65 -5.69
C ARG A 470 -0.26 12.00 -4.47
N PRO A 471 1.00 12.33 -4.09
CA PRO A 471 1.67 11.66 -2.98
C PRO A 471 0.83 11.60 -1.71
N GLY A 472 0.52 10.37 -1.23
CA GLY A 472 -0.29 10.12 -0.04
C GLY A 472 -1.80 10.16 -0.22
N GLU A 473 -2.31 10.44 -1.42
CA GLU A 473 -3.74 10.56 -1.71
C GLU A 473 -4.15 9.82 -2.99
N VAL A 474 -5.28 9.14 -2.94
CA VAL A 474 -5.96 8.59 -4.12
C VAL A 474 -7.40 9.11 -4.12
N TRP A 475 -7.74 9.84 -5.15
CA TRP A 475 -9.04 10.48 -5.34
C TRP A 475 -9.90 9.73 -6.34
N GLY A 476 -11.22 9.79 -6.14
CA GLY A 476 -12.22 9.25 -7.05
C GLY A 476 -13.47 10.10 -7.10
N ALA A 477 -14.24 9.98 -8.19
CA ALA A 477 -15.51 10.64 -8.38
C ALA A 477 -16.66 9.65 -8.21
N GLU A 478 -17.53 9.89 -7.24
CA GLU A 478 -18.73 9.08 -6.94
C GLU A 478 -19.90 9.60 -7.76
N SER A 479 -20.05 9.11 -8.99
CA SER A 479 -21.05 9.61 -9.94
C SER A 479 -22.50 9.35 -9.52
N GLY A 480 -22.73 8.36 -8.65
CA GLY A 480 -24.09 8.03 -8.21
C GLY A 480 -24.55 8.75 -6.94
N THR A 481 -23.66 9.50 -6.27
CA THR A 481 -23.94 10.15 -4.98
C THR A 481 -23.55 11.62 -4.92
N ASP A 482 -23.15 12.21 -6.03
CA ASP A 482 -22.65 13.59 -6.15
C ASP A 482 -21.59 13.90 -5.09
N ARG A 483 -20.50 13.10 -5.09
CA ARG A 483 -19.38 13.25 -4.15
C ARG A 483 -18.05 13.02 -4.82
N LEU A 484 -17.00 13.57 -4.21
CA LEU A 484 -15.63 13.14 -4.43
C LEU A 484 -15.17 12.36 -3.19
N VAL A 485 -14.42 11.31 -3.41
CA VAL A 485 -13.84 10.49 -2.34
C VAL A 485 -12.32 10.56 -2.39
N VAL A 486 -11.68 10.63 -1.22
CA VAL A 486 -10.22 10.48 -1.09
C VAL A 486 -9.87 9.38 -0.11
N VAL A 487 -8.91 8.56 -0.50
CA VAL A 487 -8.22 7.61 0.36
C VAL A 487 -6.84 8.15 0.70
N ARG A 488 -6.53 8.29 2.00
CA ARG A 488 -5.24 8.73 2.53
C ARG A 488 -4.61 7.61 3.37
N GLY A 489 -3.26 7.43 3.24
CA GLY A 489 -2.55 6.41 4.02
C GLY A 489 -1.04 6.54 4.02
#